data_2dec09555a4aa338e1951564b8f92f5b
#
_entry.id   2dec09555a4aa338e1951564b8f92f5b
#
_cell.length_a   1.000
_cell.length_b   1.000
_cell.length_c   1.000
_cell.angle_alpha   90.00
_cell.angle_beta   90.00
_cell.angle_gamma   90.00
#
_symmetry.space_group_name_H-M   'P 1'
#
loop_
_entity.id
_entity.type
_entity.pdbx_description
1 polymer ?
#
loop_
_entity_poly.entity_id
_entity_poly.type
_entity_poly.pdbx_seq_one_letter_code
_entity_poly.pdbx_strand_id
1 'polypeptide(L)' 'MKYLDYRGMKEYYTIDETCRLFEISKQELRHYAEKYGIQPQEDQYGNWGFRKVLVRKLHNFIYKEQY' A
#
# COMPACT_ATOMS: atom_id res chain seq x y z
N MET A 1 11.03 -1.19 7.07
CA MET A 1 9.55 -1.19 7.08
C MET A 1 9.04 -1.97 8.27
N LYS A 2 8.01 -1.45 8.93
CA LYS A 2 7.49 -2.08 10.15
C LYS A 2 6.60 -3.27 9.84
N TYR A 3 6.50 -4.17 10.81
CA TYR A 3 5.53 -5.24 10.79
C TYR A 3 4.10 -4.66 10.82
N LEU A 4 3.22 -5.18 9.98
CA LEU A 4 1.81 -4.75 9.95
C LEU A 4 0.92 -5.76 10.67
N ASP A 5 0.05 -5.25 11.53
CA ASP A 5 -0.99 -6.07 12.13
C ASP A 5 -2.23 -6.02 11.24
N TYR A 6 -2.39 -7.03 10.42
CA TYR A 6 -3.49 -7.09 9.46
C TYR A 6 -4.87 -7.09 10.10
N ARG A 7 -4.96 -7.51 11.36
CA ARG A 7 -6.24 -7.57 12.07
C ARG A 7 -6.77 -6.19 12.41
N GLY A 8 -5.88 -5.22 12.58
CA GLY A 8 -6.25 -3.85 12.90
C GLY A 8 -6.34 -2.91 11.70
N MET A 9 -6.23 -3.44 10.50
CA MET A 9 -6.21 -2.60 9.30
C MET A 9 -7.60 -2.15 8.87
N LYS A 10 -7.67 -0.94 8.34
CA LYS A 10 -8.86 -0.42 7.68
C LYS A 10 -9.10 -1.18 6.37
N GLU A 11 -10.31 -1.10 5.85
CA GLU A 11 -10.65 -1.74 4.58
C GLU A 11 -10.04 -1.05 3.37
N TYR A 12 -9.67 0.24 3.49
CA TYR A 12 -9.15 1.04 2.39
C TYR A 12 -8.15 2.08 2.91
N TYR A 13 -7.06 2.25 2.18
CA TYR A 13 -6.04 3.25 2.49
C TYR A 13 -5.79 4.13 1.27
N THR A 14 -5.82 5.45 1.46
CA THR A 14 -5.43 6.38 0.39
C THR A 14 -3.94 6.24 0.08
N ILE A 15 -3.50 6.85 -1.03
CA ILE A 15 -2.07 6.86 -1.39
C ILE A 15 -1.24 7.43 -0.23
N ASP A 16 -1.64 8.56 0.34
CA ASP A 16 -0.91 9.18 1.45
C ASP A 16 -0.87 8.28 2.68
N GLU A 17 -1.99 7.67 3.01
CA GLU A 17 -2.07 6.76 4.15
C GLU A 17 -1.19 5.54 3.94
N THR A 18 -1.16 5.00 2.72
CA THR A 18 -0.33 3.85 2.40
C THR A 18 1.15 4.19 2.50
N CYS A 19 1.54 5.36 2.02
CA CYS A 19 2.93 5.84 2.13
C CYS A 19 3.36 5.96 3.58
N ARG A 20 2.50 6.52 4.43
CA ARG A 20 2.78 6.64 5.86
C ARG A 20 2.88 5.29 6.55
N LEU A 21 1.97 4.40 6.18
CA LEU A 21 1.95 3.04 6.73
C LEU A 21 3.23 2.28 6.44
N PHE A 22 3.76 2.43 5.22
CA PHE A 22 4.97 1.73 4.79
C PHE A 22 6.24 2.54 5.06
N GLU A 23 6.11 3.80 5.47
CA GLU A 23 7.25 4.69 5.70
C GLU A 23 8.08 4.89 4.43
N ILE A 24 7.41 5.08 3.31
CA ILE A 24 8.04 5.30 2.00
C ILE A 24 7.44 6.54 1.33
N SER A 25 8.13 7.03 0.30
CA SER A 25 7.65 8.15 -0.49
C SER A 25 6.60 7.71 -1.50
N LYS A 26 5.89 8.69 -2.07
CA LYS A 26 4.92 8.42 -3.15
C LYS A 26 5.60 7.82 -4.37
N GLN A 27 6.82 8.29 -4.69
CA GLN A 27 7.60 7.75 -5.79
C GLN A 27 7.94 6.28 -5.57
N GLU A 28 8.37 5.94 -4.37
CA GLU A 28 8.69 4.56 -4.02
C GLU A 28 7.45 3.68 -4.08
N LEU A 29 6.33 4.16 -3.55
CA LEU A 29 5.07 3.43 -3.61
C LEU A 29 4.67 3.17 -5.06
N ARG A 30 4.75 4.19 -5.90
CA ARG A 30 4.42 4.07 -7.32
C ARG A 30 5.33 3.04 -8.00
N HIS A 31 6.63 3.09 -7.71
CA HIS A 31 7.59 2.14 -8.26
C HIS A 31 7.21 0.70 -7.91
N TYR A 32 6.92 0.43 -6.64
CA TYR A 32 6.55 -0.92 -6.21
C TYR A 32 5.21 -1.35 -6.80
N ALA A 33 4.24 -0.46 -6.83
CA ALA A 33 2.92 -0.77 -7.39
C ALA A 33 3.04 -1.15 -8.87
N GLU A 34 3.81 -0.39 -9.64
CA GLU A 34 4.04 -0.69 -11.06
C GLU A 34 4.82 -1.99 -11.23
N LYS A 35 5.84 -2.19 -10.42
CA LYS A 35 6.69 -3.39 -10.49
C LYS A 35 5.90 -4.67 -10.29
N TYR A 36 4.96 -4.65 -9.36
CA TYR A 36 4.18 -5.85 -9.00
C TYR A 36 2.78 -5.88 -9.62
N GLY A 37 2.49 -4.93 -10.50
CA GLY A 37 1.22 -4.91 -11.23
C GLY A 37 0.01 -4.62 -10.36
N ILE A 38 0.20 -3.87 -9.27
CA ILE A 38 -0.88 -3.51 -8.34
C ILE A 38 -1.27 -2.06 -8.62
N GLN A 39 -2.51 -1.87 -9.08
CA GLN A 39 -2.99 -0.54 -9.45
C GLN A 39 -3.90 0.04 -8.38
N PRO A 40 -3.75 1.35 -8.08
CA PRO A 40 -4.66 2.01 -7.15
C PRO A 40 -6.06 2.13 -7.76
N GLN A 41 -7.06 2.25 -6.90
CA GLN A 41 -8.45 2.41 -7.28
C GLN A 41 -9.04 3.61 -6.56
N GLU A 42 -10.02 4.26 -7.20
CA GLU A 42 -10.77 5.32 -6.55
C GLU A 42 -11.80 4.73 -5.59
N ASP A 43 -12.00 5.41 -4.46
CA ASP A 43 -13.10 5.08 -3.57
C ASP A 43 -14.36 5.85 -4.02
N GLN A 44 -15.44 5.76 -3.22
CA GLN A 44 -16.71 6.42 -3.55
C GLN A 44 -16.62 7.94 -3.50
N TYR A 45 -15.56 8.50 -2.91
CA TYR A 45 -15.33 9.94 -2.79
C TYR A 45 -14.30 10.47 -3.77
N GLY A 46 -13.81 9.65 -4.68
CA GLY A 46 -12.79 10.04 -5.66
C GLY A 46 -11.37 10.04 -5.14
N ASN A 47 -11.11 9.45 -3.99
CA ASN A 47 -9.75 9.34 -3.47
C ASN A 47 -9.07 8.09 -4.01
N TRP A 48 -7.85 8.25 -4.49
CA TRP A 48 -7.06 7.13 -4.99
C TRP A 48 -6.32 6.43 -3.86
N GLY A 49 -6.29 5.11 -3.93
CA GLY A 49 -5.62 4.31 -2.91
C GLY A 49 -5.78 2.82 -3.17
N PHE A 50 -5.62 2.05 -2.10
CA PHE A 50 -5.61 0.59 -2.20
C PHE A 50 -6.54 -0.02 -1.15
N ARG A 51 -7.26 -1.06 -1.55
CA ARG A 51 -8.01 -1.88 -0.60
C ARG A 51 -7.05 -2.65 0.29
N LYS A 52 -7.51 -3.03 1.47
CA LYS A 52 -6.76 -3.79 2.46
C LYS A 52 -6.00 -4.98 1.85
N VAL A 53 -6.66 -5.74 0.99
CA VAL A 53 -6.07 -6.91 0.33
C VAL A 53 -4.84 -6.51 -0.50
N LEU A 54 -4.93 -5.39 -1.22
CA LEU A 54 -3.81 -4.91 -2.04
C LEU A 54 -2.69 -4.32 -1.19
N VAL A 55 -3.04 -3.66 -0.09
CA VAL A 55 -2.04 -3.15 0.86
C VAL A 55 -1.24 -4.32 1.43
N ARG A 56 -1.90 -5.41 1.77
CA ARG A 56 -1.22 -6.62 2.26
C ARG A 56 -0.26 -7.20 1.22
N LYS A 57 -0.70 -7.27 -0.03
CA LYS A 57 0.16 -7.76 -1.12
C LYS A 57 1.37 -6.88 -1.31
N LEU A 58 1.18 -5.56 -1.36
CA LEU A 58 2.28 -4.60 -1.47
C LEU A 58 3.25 -4.76 -0.31
N HIS A 59 2.73 -4.84 0.89
CA HIS A 59 3.57 -5.01 2.08
C HIS A 59 4.43 -6.27 1.97
N ASN A 60 3.84 -7.38 1.58
CA ASN A 60 4.58 -8.63 1.46
C ASN A 60 5.69 -8.55 0.42
N PHE A 61 5.42 -7.94 -0.73
CA PHE A 61 6.43 -7.79 -1.78
C PHE A 61 7.56 -6.87 -1.34
N ILE A 62 7.22 -5.72 -0.77
CA ILE A 62 8.22 -4.75 -0.34
C ILE A 62 9.07 -5.33 0.81
N TYR A 63 8.43 -6.00 1.75
CA TYR A 63 9.11 -6.62 2.88
C TYR A 63 10.14 -7.65 2.38
N LYS A 64 9.76 -8.47 1.42
CA LYS A 64 10.68 -9.46 0.84
C LYS A 64 11.88 -8.82 0.15
N GLU A 65 11.68 -7.67 -0.51
CA GLU A 65 12.79 -6.97 -1.15
C GLU A 65 13.76 -6.38 -0.15
N GLN A 66 13.27 -5.92 1.00
CA GLN A 66 14.09 -5.26 2.01
C GLN A 66 14.76 -6.26 2.97
N TYR A 67 14.16 -7.39 3.14
CA TYR A 67 14.60 -8.41 4.10
C TYR A 67 14.61 -9.80 3.46
#